data_5823792cf5089c34dd27469283eb6c1a
#
_entry.id   5823792cf5089c34dd27469283eb6c1a
#
_cell.length_a   1.000
_cell.length_b   1.000
_cell.length_c   1.000
_cell.angle_alpha   90.00
_cell.angle_beta   90.00
_cell.angle_gamma   90.00
#
_symmetry.space_group_name_H-M   'P 1'
#
loop_
_entity.id
_entity.type
_entity.pdbx_description
1 polymer ?
#
loop_
_entity_poly.entity_id
_entity_poly.type
_entity_poly.pdbx_seq_one_letter_code
_entity_poly.pdbx_strand_id
1 'polypeptide(L)'
;MNFMGKMKSWVWVFALVAVMFSCEQKHDHKGKMPLVEVAGKFLYQEDLRQVLPLNLSKDDSVLFAESYIRNWVEDVLLFDKAEGNIPDSEKIRNLVESYRKALVMHTYQEELVRQKLSDEISQSEIADYYEKNKSLFVLDKSIVKGLFIKVPLQSTGLADVRRWYKKNEQEAIEKLEKYSLRNAVTYDYFYDSWRPVDEIEALVPAKSWIGKDDYLNQNRNIELKDTAFVYFLHIEEFQGTGKQKPLDFASEEIKEILINLKRVEFINKVKEDL
;
A
#
# COMPACT_ATOMS: atom_id res chain seq x y z
N MET A 1 -74.68 -18.70 51.74
CA MET A 1 -73.80 -19.74 51.21
C MET A 1 -73.46 -19.38 49.77
N ASN A 2 -72.19 -19.41 49.34
CA ASN A 2 -71.56 -19.11 48.02
C ASN A 2 -70.97 -17.70 47.83
N PHE A 3 -70.08 -17.32 48.74
CA PHE A 3 -69.20 -16.19 48.48
C PHE A 3 -67.77 -16.63 47.99
N MET A 4 -67.42 -17.91 48.11
CA MET A 4 -66.10 -18.45 47.79
C MET A 4 -65.89 -18.81 46.30
N GLY A 5 -66.96 -18.94 45.52
CA GLY A 5 -66.86 -19.32 44.09
C GLY A 5 -66.48 -18.17 43.13
N LYS A 6 -66.87 -16.94 43.48
CA LYS A 6 -66.59 -15.76 42.62
C LYS A 6 -65.17 -15.19 42.77
N MET A 7 -64.48 -15.45 43.89
CA MET A 7 -63.15 -14.97 44.15
C MET A 7 -62.09 -15.77 43.38
N LYS A 8 -62.29 -17.07 43.12
CA LYS A 8 -61.38 -17.90 42.33
C LYS A 8 -61.40 -17.57 40.85
N SER A 9 -62.54 -17.14 40.30
CA SER A 9 -62.62 -16.74 38.90
C SER A 9 -61.97 -15.43 38.61
N TRP A 10 -61.91 -14.48 39.53
CA TRP A 10 -61.26 -13.19 39.37
C TRP A 10 -59.73 -13.29 39.47
N VAL A 11 -59.18 -14.21 40.25
CA VAL A 11 -57.75 -14.47 40.35
C VAL A 11 -57.24 -15.06 39.06
N TRP A 12 -57.95 -15.89 38.36
CA TRP A 12 -57.59 -16.44 37.06
C TRP A 12 -57.62 -15.40 35.92
N VAL A 13 -58.57 -14.44 35.98
CA VAL A 13 -58.61 -13.34 35.00
C VAL A 13 -57.46 -12.34 35.22
N PHE A 14 -57.07 -12.08 36.48
CA PHE A 14 -55.91 -11.24 36.77
C PHE A 14 -54.57 -11.91 36.40
N ALA A 15 -54.48 -13.25 36.55
CA ALA A 15 -53.28 -13.99 36.14
C ALA A 15 -53.13 -14.04 34.60
N LEU A 16 -54.23 -14.03 33.83
CA LEU A 16 -54.20 -14.04 32.37
C LEU A 16 -53.86 -12.67 31.77
N VAL A 17 -54.18 -11.57 32.47
CA VAL A 17 -53.83 -10.21 32.04
C VAL A 17 -52.36 -9.88 32.32
N ALA A 18 -51.73 -10.51 33.33
CA ALA A 18 -50.31 -10.30 33.64
C ALA A 18 -49.33 -10.91 32.62
N VAL A 19 -49.79 -11.84 31.76
CA VAL A 19 -48.92 -12.48 30.73
C VAL A 19 -48.81 -11.64 29.44
N MET A 20 -49.60 -10.57 29.29
CA MET A 20 -49.62 -9.72 28.10
C MET A 20 -48.64 -8.53 28.19
N PHE A 21 -47.92 -8.35 29.29
CA PHE A 21 -46.75 -7.48 29.31
C PHE A 21 -45.53 -8.27 28.81
N SER A 22 -45.54 -8.66 27.54
CA SER A 22 -44.34 -9.00 26.79
C SER A 22 -43.44 -7.78 26.86
N CYS A 23 -42.34 -7.88 27.58
CA CYS A 23 -41.28 -6.88 27.53
C CYS A 23 -40.84 -6.73 26.08
N GLU A 24 -41.30 -5.69 25.45
CA GLU A 24 -40.66 -5.13 24.26
C GLU A 24 -39.25 -4.76 24.73
N GLN A 25 -38.27 -5.58 24.39
CA GLN A 25 -36.86 -5.24 24.62
C GLN A 25 -36.61 -3.96 23.85
N LYS A 26 -36.66 -2.82 24.53
CA LYS A 26 -36.21 -1.55 23.95
C LYS A 26 -34.72 -1.69 23.68
N HIS A 27 -34.39 -2.00 22.43
CA HIS A 27 -33.00 -1.93 22.00
C HIS A 27 -32.54 -0.48 22.14
N ASP A 28 -31.48 -0.25 22.92
CA ASP A 28 -30.81 1.04 23.01
C ASP A 28 -30.02 1.26 21.72
N HIS A 29 -30.57 2.04 20.83
CA HIS A 29 -29.92 2.38 19.54
C HIS A 29 -28.77 3.39 19.70
N LYS A 30 -28.39 3.79 20.91
CA LYS A 30 -27.31 4.75 21.20
C LYS A 30 -27.38 6.03 20.35
N GLY A 31 -28.60 6.53 20.12
CA GLY A 31 -28.85 7.72 19.33
C GLY A 31 -28.78 7.54 17.81
N LYS A 32 -28.55 6.33 17.30
CA LYS A 32 -28.59 6.03 15.88
C LYS A 32 -30.04 5.81 15.40
N MET A 33 -30.31 6.16 14.14
CA MET A 33 -31.63 5.97 13.52
C MET A 33 -31.68 4.63 12.79
N PRO A 34 -32.46 3.65 13.27
CA PRO A 34 -32.62 2.37 12.59
C PRO A 34 -33.44 2.55 11.30
N LEU A 35 -32.99 1.98 10.20
CA LEU A 35 -33.68 1.95 8.91
C LEU A 35 -34.45 0.63 8.73
N VAL A 36 -33.82 -0.48 9.09
CA VAL A 36 -34.35 -1.83 8.93
C VAL A 36 -33.91 -2.70 10.09
N GLU A 37 -34.78 -3.58 10.54
CA GLU A 37 -34.50 -4.65 11.49
C GLU A 37 -34.79 -6.01 10.85
N VAL A 38 -33.83 -6.95 10.93
CA VAL A 38 -33.99 -8.33 10.47
C VAL A 38 -33.25 -9.26 11.42
N ALA A 39 -33.94 -10.28 11.93
CA ALA A 39 -33.38 -11.27 12.85
C ALA A 39 -32.68 -10.64 14.07
N GLY A 40 -33.21 -9.54 14.63
CA GLY A 40 -32.63 -8.81 15.75
C GLY A 40 -31.36 -7.99 15.41
N LYS A 41 -30.99 -7.89 14.14
CA LYS A 41 -29.93 -7.03 13.64
C LYS A 41 -30.49 -5.77 13.03
N PHE A 42 -29.84 -4.65 13.21
CA PHE A 42 -30.28 -3.33 12.74
C PHE A 42 -29.34 -2.75 11.74
N LEU A 43 -29.88 -2.24 10.64
CA LEU A 43 -29.16 -1.35 9.72
C LEU A 43 -29.52 0.09 10.10
N TYR A 44 -28.51 0.91 10.31
CA TYR A 44 -28.72 2.31 10.69
C TYR A 44 -28.48 3.27 9.51
N GLN A 45 -29.09 4.45 9.60
CA GLN A 45 -28.92 5.49 8.59
C GLN A 45 -27.44 5.92 8.44
N GLU A 46 -26.71 5.92 9.54
CA GLU A 46 -25.29 6.26 9.58
C GLU A 46 -24.46 5.25 8.77
N ASP A 47 -24.78 3.96 8.86
CA ASP A 47 -24.10 2.90 8.13
C ASP A 47 -24.30 3.06 6.62
N LEU A 48 -25.54 3.37 6.20
CA LEU A 48 -25.84 3.65 4.79
C LEU A 48 -25.11 4.91 4.29
N ARG A 49 -25.04 5.96 5.10
CA ARG A 49 -24.34 7.19 4.73
C ARG A 49 -22.83 7.00 4.52
N GLN A 50 -22.19 6.09 5.27
CA GLN A 50 -20.76 5.81 5.14
C GLN A 50 -20.40 5.15 3.81
N VAL A 51 -21.32 4.38 3.23
CA VAL A 51 -21.08 3.66 1.97
C VAL A 51 -21.65 4.36 0.75
N LEU A 52 -22.45 5.42 0.94
CA LEU A 52 -23.04 6.19 -0.16
C LEU A 52 -21.97 7.01 -0.89
N PRO A 53 -21.77 6.84 -2.21
CA PRO A 53 -20.82 7.64 -2.97
C PRO A 53 -21.19 9.13 -2.99
N LEU A 54 -20.17 10.00 -2.86
CA LEU A 54 -20.38 11.45 -2.66
C LEU A 54 -20.95 12.20 -3.86
N ASN A 55 -20.90 11.65 -5.09
CA ASN A 55 -21.23 12.37 -6.32
C ASN A 55 -22.41 11.77 -7.11
N LEU A 56 -23.34 11.12 -6.41
CA LEU A 56 -24.54 10.60 -7.05
C LEU A 56 -25.62 11.65 -7.22
N SER A 57 -26.42 11.54 -8.28
CA SER A 57 -27.68 12.27 -8.40
C SER A 57 -28.65 11.84 -7.29
N LYS A 58 -29.70 12.62 -7.05
CA LYS A 58 -30.69 12.27 -6.04
C LYS A 58 -31.37 10.93 -6.35
N ASP A 59 -31.68 10.68 -7.62
CA ASP A 59 -32.35 9.46 -8.05
C ASP A 59 -31.41 8.24 -7.96
N ASP A 60 -30.16 8.39 -8.36
CA ASP A 60 -29.14 7.34 -8.23
C ASP A 60 -28.85 7.03 -6.75
N SER A 61 -28.88 8.03 -5.88
CA SER A 61 -28.70 7.83 -4.43
C SER A 61 -29.83 7.00 -3.81
N VAL A 62 -31.06 7.20 -4.27
CA VAL A 62 -32.23 6.39 -3.84
C VAL A 62 -32.09 4.95 -4.31
N LEU A 63 -31.78 4.76 -5.60
CA LEU A 63 -31.58 3.42 -6.19
C LEU A 63 -30.43 2.66 -5.49
N PHE A 64 -29.34 3.35 -5.20
CA PHE A 64 -28.23 2.79 -4.44
C PHE A 64 -28.66 2.37 -3.03
N ALA A 65 -29.38 3.24 -2.31
CA ALA A 65 -29.86 2.97 -0.97
C ALA A 65 -30.79 1.74 -0.94
N GLU A 66 -31.76 1.66 -1.87
CA GLU A 66 -32.66 0.53 -1.98
C GLU A 66 -31.93 -0.78 -2.26
N SER A 67 -30.95 -0.75 -3.18
CA SER A 67 -30.14 -1.92 -3.51
C SER A 67 -29.28 -2.35 -2.32
N TYR A 68 -28.65 -1.40 -1.62
CA TYR A 68 -27.84 -1.67 -0.44
C TYR A 68 -28.66 -2.29 0.70
N ILE A 69 -29.86 -1.72 0.99
CA ILE A 69 -30.76 -2.24 2.02
C ILE A 69 -31.20 -3.68 1.66
N ARG A 70 -31.56 -3.93 0.41
CA ARG A 70 -31.96 -5.26 -0.06
C ARG A 70 -30.83 -6.28 0.13
N ASN A 71 -29.64 -5.96 -0.33
CA ASN A 71 -28.48 -6.84 -0.20
C ASN A 71 -28.17 -7.10 1.27
N TRP A 72 -28.22 -6.08 2.12
CA TRP A 72 -28.00 -6.22 3.56
C TRP A 72 -29.03 -7.17 4.20
N VAL A 73 -30.30 -7.05 3.83
CA VAL A 73 -31.36 -7.95 4.32
C VAL A 73 -31.13 -9.39 3.88
N GLU A 74 -30.76 -9.59 2.60
CA GLU A 74 -30.45 -10.91 2.06
C GLU A 74 -29.24 -11.54 2.78
N ASP A 75 -28.18 -10.77 2.99
CA ASP A 75 -26.98 -11.20 3.70
C ASP A 75 -27.28 -11.60 5.15
N VAL A 76 -28.07 -10.79 5.87
CA VAL A 76 -28.44 -11.09 7.26
C VAL A 76 -29.25 -12.40 7.34
N LEU A 77 -30.24 -12.56 6.45
CA LEU A 77 -31.09 -13.77 6.43
C LEU A 77 -30.29 -15.02 6.03
N LEU A 78 -29.40 -14.86 5.04
CA LEU A 78 -28.52 -15.96 4.60
C LEU A 78 -27.53 -16.36 5.70
N PHE A 79 -26.94 -15.37 6.38
CA PHE A 79 -26.03 -15.62 7.49
C PHE A 79 -26.70 -16.32 8.66
N ASP A 80 -27.88 -15.83 9.09
CA ASP A 80 -28.68 -16.44 10.18
C ASP A 80 -29.03 -17.90 9.87
N LYS A 81 -29.48 -18.14 8.62
CA LYS A 81 -29.76 -19.50 8.16
C LYS A 81 -28.52 -20.38 8.10
N ALA A 82 -27.39 -19.82 7.60
CA ALA A 82 -26.14 -20.54 7.51
C ALA A 82 -25.60 -20.90 8.91
N GLU A 83 -25.61 -19.95 9.86
CA GLU A 83 -25.10 -20.14 11.21
C GLU A 83 -25.85 -21.30 11.93
N GLY A 84 -27.19 -21.39 11.74
CA GLY A 84 -27.98 -22.48 12.28
C GLY A 84 -27.79 -23.84 11.59
N ASN A 85 -27.24 -23.89 10.38
CA ASN A 85 -27.10 -25.10 9.57
C ASN A 85 -25.66 -25.59 9.37
N ILE A 86 -24.65 -24.82 9.83
CA ILE A 86 -23.25 -25.25 9.72
C ILE A 86 -22.96 -26.34 10.77
N PRO A 87 -22.55 -27.56 10.35
CA PRO A 87 -22.35 -28.68 11.26
C PRO A 87 -21.13 -28.54 12.17
N ASP A 88 -20.19 -27.64 11.87
CA ASP A 88 -18.91 -27.46 12.59
C ASP A 88 -18.73 -26.01 13.08
N SER A 89 -19.72 -25.53 13.83
CA SER A 89 -19.67 -24.17 14.42
C SER A 89 -18.51 -23.98 15.42
N GLU A 90 -18.06 -25.06 16.07
CA GLU A 90 -16.91 -25.04 16.99
C GLU A 90 -15.59 -24.78 16.25
N LYS A 91 -15.39 -25.39 15.10
CA LYS A 91 -14.23 -25.13 14.27
C LYS A 91 -14.15 -23.66 13.81
N ILE A 92 -15.28 -23.08 13.42
CA ILE A 92 -15.34 -21.67 13.05
C ILE A 92 -15.00 -20.78 14.24
N ARG A 93 -15.55 -21.05 15.42
CA ARG A 93 -15.22 -20.29 16.64
C ARG A 93 -13.73 -20.36 16.96
N ASN A 94 -13.13 -21.55 16.89
CA ASN A 94 -11.70 -21.74 17.14
C ASN A 94 -10.83 -20.97 16.13
N LEU A 95 -11.21 -20.94 14.86
CA LEU A 95 -10.53 -20.14 13.84
C LEU A 95 -10.65 -18.63 14.12
N VAL A 96 -11.83 -18.14 14.47
CA VAL A 96 -12.07 -16.73 14.81
C VAL A 96 -11.26 -16.32 16.04
N GLU A 97 -11.25 -17.14 17.10
CA GLU A 97 -10.45 -16.85 18.30
C GLU A 97 -8.95 -16.90 18.03
N SER A 98 -8.49 -17.84 17.21
CA SER A 98 -7.09 -17.90 16.79
C SER A 98 -6.69 -16.67 16.00
N TYR A 99 -7.53 -16.23 15.07
CA TYR A 99 -7.32 -15.04 14.27
C TYR A 99 -7.34 -13.77 15.14
N ARG A 100 -8.30 -13.65 16.03
CA ARG A 100 -8.40 -12.55 17.01
C ARG A 100 -7.14 -12.44 17.85
N LYS A 101 -6.66 -13.57 18.41
CA LYS A 101 -5.43 -13.63 19.19
C LYS A 101 -4.21 -13.17 18.37
N ALA A 102 -4.07 -13.68 17.14
CA ALA A 102 -2.99 -13.29 16.25
C ALA A 102 -3.02 -11.79 15.92
N LEU A 103 -4.21 -11.25 15.62
CA LEU A 103 -4.38 -9.82 15.32
C LEU A 103 -4.06 -8.93 16.52
N VAL A 104 -4.54 -9.28 17.71
CA VAL A 104 -4.26 -8.52 18.96
C VAL A 104 -2.74 -8.53 19.25
N MET A 105 -2.10 -9.70 19.12
CA MET A 105 -0.65 -9.82 19.35
C MET A 105 0.14 -9.01 18.32
N HIS A 106 -0.23 -9.09 17.05
CA HIS A 106 0.42 -8.32 15.99
C HIS A 106 0.27 -6.82 16.22
N THR A 107 -0.96 -6.34 16.46
CA THR A 107 -1.21 -4.91 16.72
C THR A 107 -0.45 -4.41 17.94
N TYR A 108 -0.37 -5.21 18.99
CA TYR A 108 0.41 -4.84 20.18
C TYR A 108 1.91 -4.77 19.90
N GLN A 109 2.47 -5.73 19.14
CA GLN A 109 3.87 -5.72 18.74
C GLN A 109 4.21 -4.50 17.87
N GLU A 110 3.36 -4.18 16.87
CA GLU A 110 3.52 -2.98 16.04
C GLU A 110 3.51 -1.70 16.88
N GLU A 111 2.60 -1.62 17.85
CA GLU A 111 2.52 -0.46 18.74
C GLU A 111 3.76 -0.33 19.64
N LEU A 112 4.27 -1.45 20.18
CA LEU A 112 5.52 -1.46 20.97
C LEU A 112 6.72 -1.02 20.13
N VAL A 113 6.84 -1.53 18.90
CA VAL A 113 7.89 -1.12 17.97
C VAL A 113 7.81 0.38 17.72
N ARG A 114 6.63 0.89 17.36
CA ARG A 114 6.40 2.30 17.09
C ARG A 114 6.76 3.22 18.27
N GLN A 115 6.49 2.77 19.51
CA GLN A 115 6.73 3.60 20.70
C GLN A 115 8.15 3.53 21.24
N LYS A 116 8.86 2.41 21.04
CA LYS A 116 10.10 2.13 21.77
C LYS A 116 11.31 1.89 20.87
N LEU A 117 11.12 1.60 19.58
CA LEU A 117 12.21 1.36 18.67
C LEU A 117 12.46 2.62 17.82
N SER A 118 13.72 3.05 17.77
CA SER A 118 14.16 4.06 16.80
C SER A 118 14.47 3.37 15.46
N ASP A 119 13.92 3.91 14.38
CA ASP A 119 14.23 3.47 13.02
C ASP A 119 15.53 4.10 12.48
N GLU A 120 16.28 4.82 13.32
CA GLU A 120 17.55 5.42 12.94
C GLU A 120 18.62 4.33 12.77
N ILE A 121 19.21 4.31 11.59
CA ILE A 121 20.35 3.47 11.23
C ILE A 121 21.49 4.40 10.82
N SER A 122 22.62 4.26 11.49
CA SER A 122 23.81 5.06 11.17
C SER A 122 24.52 4.56 9.91
N GLN A 123 25.24 5.47 9.23
CA GLN A 123 26.07 5.11 8.06
C GLN A 123 27.14 4.07 8.42
N SER A 124 27.64 4.06 9.66
CA SER A 124 28.59 3.05 10.12
C SER A 124 27.94 1.66 10.19
N GLU A 125 26.70 1.55 10.69
CA GLU A 125 25.99 0.25 10.74
C GLU A 125 25.75 -0.28 9.33
N ILE A 126 25.40 0.60 8.37
CA ILE A 126 25.20 0.24 6.96
C ILE A 126 26.51 -0.28 6.36
N ALA A 127 27.63 0.46 6.55
CA ALA A 127 28.91 0.07 6.03
C ALA A 127 29.43 -1.26 6.62
N ASP A 128 29.28 -1.42 7.94
CA ASP A 128 29.67 -2.65 8.64
C ASP A 128 28.87 -3.86 8.18
N TYR A 129 27.55 -3.69 7.99
CA TYR A 129 26.70 -4.77 7.49
C TYR A 129 27.04 -5.14 6.04
N TYR A 130 27.28 -4.14 5.18
CA TYR A 130 27.70 -4.35 3.81
C TYR A 130 29.02 -5.14 3.74
N GLU A 131 30.04 -4.71 4.50
CA GLU A 131 31.35 -5.38 4.50
C GLU A 131 31.26 -6.85 4.94
N LYS A 132 30.46 -7.13 5.97
CA LYS A 132 30.28 -8.49 6.49
C LYS A 132 29.47 -9.39 5.54
N ASN A 133 28.65 -8.81 4.67
CA ASN A 133 27.69 -9.52 3.85
C ASN A 133 27.85 -9.25 2.35
N LYS A 134 29.04 -8.86 1.90
CA LYS A 134 29.31 -8.48 0.49
C LYS A 134 28.74 -9.46 -0.53
N SER A 135 28.83 -10.75 -0.27
CA SER A 135 28.34 -11.79 -1.18
C SER A 135 26.82 -11.75 -1.45
N LEU A 136 26.04 -11.06 -0.60
CA LEU A 136 24.60 -10.90 -0.78
C LEU A 136 24.28 -9.72 -1.71
N PHE A 137 25.18 -8.75 -1.84
CA PHE A 137 24.97 -7.54 -2.59
C PHE A 137 25.61 -7.63 -3.98
N VAL A 138 24.99 -8.40 -4.85
CA VAL A 138 25.38 -8.57 -6.26
C VAL A 138 24.30 -7.99 -7.14
N LEU A 139 24.69 -7.31 -8.20
CA LEU A 139 23.75 -6.71 -9.14
C LEU A 139 23.04 -7.77 -9.97
N ASP A 140 21.73 -7.79 -9.89
CA ASP A 140 20.85 -8.57 -10.76
C ASP A 140 20.59 -7.87 -12.11
N LYS A 141 20.80 -6.55 -12.15
CA LYS A 141 20.70 -5.69 -13.32
C LYS A 141 21.86 -4.71 -13.36
N SER A 142 22.25 -4.33 -14.56
CA SER A 142 23.26 -3.30 -14.77
C SER A 142 22.76 -1.93 -14.34
N ILE A 143 23.65 -1.10 -13.79
CA ILE A 143 23.37 0.24 -13.30
C ILE A 143 24.33 1.25 -13.88
N VAL A 144 23.88 2.49 -14.01
CA VAL A 144 24.64 3.62 -14.54
C VAL A 144 24.48 4.87 -13.68
N LYS A 145 25.53 5.71 -13.67
CA LYS A 145 25.45 7.13 -13.30
C LYS A 145 25.69 7.97 -14.54
N GLY A 146 25.02 9.11 -14.65
CA GLY A 146 25.19 9.99 -15.81
C GLY A 146 24.05 10.98 -16.02
N LEU A 147 23.71 11.16 -17.28
CA LEU A 147 22.68 12.11 -17.69
C LEU A 147 21.90 11.56 -18.89
N PHE A 148 20.61 11.73 -18.89
CA PHE A 148 19.73 11.43 -20.01
C PHE A 148 18.91 12.65 -20.41
N ILE A 149 18.82 12.92 -21.73
CA ILE A 149 17.96 13.99 -22.25
C ILE A 149 17.25 13.53 -23.52
N LYS A 150 15.95 13.76 -23.58
CA LYS A 150 15.08 13.54 -24.73
C LYS A 150 14.58 14.87 -25.27
N VAL A 151 14.87 15.15 -26.55
CA VAL A 151 14.55 16.43 -27.18
C VAL A 151 13.79 16.19 -28.49
N PRO A 152 12.74 16.98 -28.82
CA PRO A 152 12.11 16.90 -30.11
C PRO A 152 13.09 17.15 -31.26
N LEU A 153 12.99 16.37 -32.34
CA LEU A 153 13.91 16.44 -33.48
C LEU A 153 13.95 17.83 -34.14
N GLN A 154 12.84 18.58 -34.05
CA GLN A 154 12.71 19.92 -34.62
C GLN A 154 13.19 21.04 -33.70
N SER A 155 13.69 20.71 -32.50
CA SER A 155 14.15 21.73 -31.56
C SER A 155 15.41 22.45 -32.06
N THR A 156 15.47 23.74 -31.83
CA THR A 156 16.66 24.56 -32.09
C THR A 156 17.76 24.24 -31.09
N GLY A 157 19.04 24.41 -31.47
CA GLY A 157 20.13 24.23 -30.52
C GLY A 157 20.59 22.78 -30.28
N LEU A 158 20.11 21.81 -31.04
CA LEU A 158 20.56 20.41 -30.93
C LEU A 158 22.09 20.23 -31.09
N ALA A 159 22.74 21.07 -31.89
CA ALA A 159 24.19 21.05 -32.04
C ALA A 159 24.92 21.41 -30.74
N ASP A 160 24.31 22.29 -29.94
CA ASP A 160 24.81 22.68 -28.63
C ASP A 160 24.63 21.58 -27.61
N VAL A 161 23.44 20.94 -27.59
CA VAL A 161 23.17 19.77 -26.76
C VAL A 161 24.18 18.66 -27.01
N ARG A 162 24.53 18.37 -28.30
CA ARG A 162 25.57 17.38 -28.69
C ARG A 162 26.96 17.69 -28.15
N ARG A 163 27.25 18.95 -27.88
CA ARG A 163 28.54 19.35 -27.26
C ARG A 163 28.50 19.25 -25.76
N TRP A 164 27.34 19.60 -25.14
CA TRP A 164 27.24 19.71 -23.70
C TRP A 164 27.03 18.36 -23.04
N TYR A 165 26.16 17.48 -23.58
CA TYR A 165 25.80 16.22 -22.93
C TYR A 165 26.98 15.26 -22.73
N LYS A 166 28.09 15.46 -23.44
CA LYS A 166 29.30 14.64 -23.36
C LYS A 166 30.23 15.05 -22.22
N LYS A 167 29.89 16.10 -21.50
CA LYS A 167 30.77 16.75 -20.52
C LYS A 167 30.10 16.73 -19.14
N ASN A 168 30.86 16.30 -18.14
CA ASN A 168 30.51 16.38 -16.73
C ASN A 168 31.06 17.64 -16.05
N GLU A 169 31.20 18.76 -16.80
CA GLU A 169 31.60 20.04 -16.29
C GLU A 169 30.39 20.84 -15.84
N GLN A 170 30.46 21.52 -14.71
CA GLN A 170 29.36 22.30 -14.13
C GLN A 170 28.73 23.27 -15.14
N GLU A 171 29.56 23.95 -15.94
CA GLU A 171 29.08 24.89 -16.97
C GLU A 171 28.24 24.19 -18.06
N ALA A 172 28.64 22.97 -18.47
CA ALA A 172 27.90 22.20 -19.48
C ALA A 172 26.56 21.70 -18.91
N ILE A 173 26.55 21.25 -17.66
CA ILE A 173 25.35 20.81 -16.94
C ILE A 173 24.34 21.95 -16.81
N GLU A 174 24.78 23.13 -16.35
CA GLU A 174 23.90 24.32 -16.23
C GLU A 174 23.32 24.77 -17.59
N LYS A 175 24.10 24.68 -18.67
CA LYS A 175 23.60 24.97 -20.02
C LYS A 175 22.56 23.95 -20.47
N LEU A 176 22.76 22.66 -20.21
CA LEU A 176 21.80 21.61 -20.51
C LEU A 176 20.52 21.79 -19.69
N GLU A 177 20.63 22.07 -18.42
CA GLU A 177 19.49 22.31 -17.54
C GLU A 177 18.64 23.48 -18.05
N LYS A 178 19.25 24.64 -18.30
CA LYS A 178 18.58 25.81 -18.87
C LYS A 178 17.91 25.53 -20.21
N TYR A 179 18.60 24.78 -21.08
CA TYR A 179 18.05 24.34 -22.36
C TYR A 179 16.85 23.43 -22.17
N SER A 180 16.96 22.48 -21.26
CA SER A 180 15.96 21.43 -21.00
C SER A 180 14.62 22.00 -20.53
N LEU A 181 14.64 23.03 -19.70
CA LEU A 181 13.42 23.70 -19.18
C LEU A 181 12.48 24.17 -20.30
N ARG A 182 12.99 24.43 -21.50
CA ARG A 182 12.19 24.98 -22.62
C ARG A 182 12.03 24.03 -23.80
N ASN A 183 12.95 23.09 -23.96
CA ASN A 183 13.09 22.34 -25.21
C ASN A 183 13.08 20.82 -25.00
N ALA A 184 13.35 20.31 -23.83
CA ALA A 184 13.39 18.88 -23.60
C ALA A 184 12.02 18.34 -23.16
N VAL A 185 11.73 17.10 -23.55
CA VAL A 185 10.59 16.33 -23.04
C VAL A 185 10.95 15.64 -21.72
N THR A 186 12.21 15.19 -21.64
CA THR A 186 12.78 14.56 -20.45
C THR A 186 14.20 15.06 -20.27
N TYR A 187 14.56 15.38 -19.04
CA TYR A 187 15.90 15.64 -18.58
C TYR A 187 16.09 14.97 -17.24
N ASP A 188 16.98 14.02 -17.17
CA ASP A 188 17.28 13.25 -15.96
C ASP A 188 18.77 13.35 -15.68
N TYR A 189 19.11 13.95 -14.53
CA TYR A 189 20.44 14.11 -14.00
C TYR A 189 20.67 13.11 -12.87
N PHE A 190 21.55 12.17 -13.04
CA PHE A 190 21.84 11.10 -12.10
C PHE A 190 23.34 10.81 -11.93
N TYR A 191 24.17 11.83 -11.98
CA TYR A 191 25.59 11.69 -11.66
C TYR A 191 25.84 11.30 -10.20
N ASP A 192 24.94 11.72 -9.31
CA ASP A 192 25.02 11.47 -7.86
C ASP A 192 24.28 10.21 -7.41
N SER A 193 23.55 9.56 -8.29
CA SER A 193 22.74 8.38 -7.97
C SER A 193 22.77 7.35 -9.08
N TRP A 194 22.80 6.07 -8.70
CA TRP A 194 22.69 4.97 -9.63
C TRP A 194 21.28 4.83 -10.18
N ARG A 195 21.19 4.57 -11.48
CA ARG A 195 19.93 4.21 -12.15
C ARG A 195 20.05 2.82 -12.78
N PRO A 196 19.07 1.94 -12.62
CA PRO A 196 18.97 0.71 -13.40
C PRO A 196 18.92 1.01 -14.90
N VAL A 197 19.68 0.25 -15.68
CA VAL A 197 19.74 0.45 -17.16
C VAL A 197 18.38 0.23 -17.81
N ASP A 198 17.57 -0.69 -17.30
CA ASP A 198 16.23 -0.97 -17.84
C ASP A 198 15.25 0.24 -17.66
N GLU A 199 15.45 1.08 -16.66
CA GLU A 199 14.69 2.34 -16.53
C GLU A 199 15.03 3.30 -17.67
N ILE A 200 16.31 3.40 -18.03
CA ILE A 200 16.76 4.23 -19.17
C ILE A 200 16.30 3.62 -20.49
N GLU A 201 16.37 2.29 -20.61
CA GLU A 201 15.93 1.57 -21.81
C GLU A 201 14.43 1.79 -22.08
N ALA A 202 13.62 1.89 -21.05
CA ALA A 202 12.18 2.18 -21.17
C ALA A 202 11.88 3.59 -21.75
N LEU A 203 12.86 4.52 -21.68
CA LEU A 203 12.70 5.89 -22.18
C LEU A 203 13.08 6.05 -23.65
N VAL A 204 13.74 5.07 -24.26
CA VAL A 204 14.22 5.10 -25.66
C VAL A 204 13.38 4.21 -26.56
N PRO A 205 13.50 4.35 -27.91
CA PRO A 205 12.76 3.51 -28.84
C PRO A 205 12.99 2.01 -28.61
N ALA A 206 11.92 1.21 -28.69
CA ALA A 206 12.02 -0.24 -28.64
C ALA A 206 13.01 -0.78 -29.69
N LYS A 207 13.77 -1.83 -29.33
CA LYS A 207 14.88 -2.44 -30.09
C LYS A 207 16.18 -1.65 -30.07
N SER A 208 16.34 -0.66 -29.19
CA SER A 208 17.67 -0.13 -28.93
C SER A 208 18.55 -1.23 -28.28
N TRP A 209 19.84 -1.19 -28.58
CA TRP A 209 20.85 -2.10 -28.01
C TRP A 209 21.37 -1.60 -26.65
N ILE A 210 20.73 -0.57 -26.07
CA ILE A 210 21.14 0.06 -24.81
C ILE A 210 21.22 -0.95 -23.66
N GLY A 211 20.37 -1.97 -23.60
CA GLY A 211 20.39 -2.96 -22.54
C GLY A 211 21.56 -3.96 -22.55
N LYS A 212 22.53 -3.84 -23.45
CA LYS A 212 23.69 -4.75 -23.52
C LYS A 212 24.89 -4.21 -22.77
N ASP A 213 25.31 -4.88 -21.72
CA ASP A 213 26.42 -4.52 -20.85
C ASP A 213 27.69 -4.19 -21.62
N ASP A 214 28.10 -5.04 -22.57
CA ASP A 214 29.32 -4.83 -23.40
C ASP A 214 29.26 -3.52 -24.19
N TYR A 215 28.07 -3.17 -24.68
CA TYR A 215 27.89 -1.94 -25.41
C TYR A 215 28.02 -0.71 -24.52
N LEU A 216 27.33 -0.72 -23.36
CA LEU A 216 27.36 0.39 -22.40
C LEU A 216 28.75 0.61 -21.80
N ASN A 217 29.48 -0.46 -21.56
CA ASN A 217 30.85 -0.39 -21.04
C ASN A 217 31.80 0.27 -22.01
N GLN A 218 31.58 0.11 -23.33
CA GLN A 218 32.41 0.66 -24.38
C GLN A 218 32.00 2.06 -24.86
N ASN A 219 30.74 2.42 -24.69
CA ASN A 219 30.14 3.65 -25.22
C ASN A 219 29.64 4.58 -24.13
N ARG A 220 30.41 5.57 -23.79
CA ARG A 220 30.07 6.57 -22.75
C ARG A 220 29.10 7.64 -23.22
N ASN A 221 29.03 7.89 -24.54
CA ASN A 221 28.18 8.91 -25.13
C ASN A 221 27.32 8.27 -26.22
N ILE A 222 26.05 8.22 -25.99
CA ILE A 222 25.07 7.54 -26.84
C ILE A 222 24.08 8.56 -27.37
N GLU A 223 23.92 8.61 -28.70
CA GLU A 223 22.88 9.39 -29.36
C GLU A 223 22.01 8.44 -30.17
N LEU A 224 20.70 8.46 -29.89
CA LEU A 224 19.66 7.76 -30.66
C LEU A 224 18.69 8.77 -31.21
N LYS A 225 17.99 8.39 -32.27
CA LYS A 225 16.89 9.18 -32.83
C LYS A 225 15.81 8.28 -33.38
N ASP A 226 14.60 8.76 -33.33
CA ASP A 226 13.47 8.22 -34.08
C ASP A 226 12.86 9.30 -34.99
N THR A 227 11.61 9.13 -35.40
CA THR A 227 10.92 10.08 -36.28
C THR A 227 10.55 11.41 -35.61
N ALA A 228 10.53 11.47 -34.28
CA ALA A 228 10.02 12.60 -33.49
C ALA A 228 11.07 13.19 -32.53
N PHE A 229 12.02 12.37 -32.03
CA PHE A 229 12.92 12.74 -30.96
C PHE A 229 14.37 12.36 -31.21
N VAL A 230 15.27 13.07 -30.54
CA VAL A 230 16.67 12.71 -30.34
C VAL A 230 16.87 12.43 -28.84
N TYR A 231 17.58 11.36 -28.55
CA TYR A 231 17.87 10.87 -27.21
C TYR A 231 19.39 10.92 -27.01
N PHE A 232 19.83 11.53 -25.94
CA PHE A 232 21.22 11.60 -25.56
C PHE A 232 21.40 10.98 -24.18
N LEU A 233 22.32 10.05 -24.07
CA LEU A 233 22.74 9.43 -22.81
C LEU A 233 24.24 9.61 -22.65
N HIS A 234 24.66 10.23 -21.55
CA HIS A 234 26.04 10.22 -21.09
C HIS A 234 26.17 9.29 -19.89
N ILE A 235 27.13 8.38 -19.95
CA ILE A 235 27.45 7.42 -18.90
C ILE A 235 28.78 7.83 -18.26
N GLU A 236 28.71 8.27 -17.03
CA GLU A 236 29.91 8.57 -16.22
C GLU A 236 30.45 7.29 -15.60
N GLU A 237 29.62 6.56 -14.91
CA GLU A 237 29.94 5.27 -14.30
C GLU A 237 28.98 4.18 -14.78
N PHE A 238 29.51 2.96 -14.91
CA PHE A 238 28.76 1.76 -15.30
C PHE A 238 29.18 0.57 -14.44
N GLN A 239 28.18 -0.16 -13.95
CA GLN A 239 28.39 -1.44 -13.29
C GLN A 239 27.47 -2.49 -13.95
N GLY A 240 28.07 -3.56 -14.46
CA GLY A 240 27.36 -4.64 -15.14
C GLY A 240 26.74 -5.64 -14.19
N THR A 241 25.78 -6.39 -14.71
CA THR A 241 25.13 -7.53 -14.03
C THR A 241 26.19 -8.50 -13.46
N GLY A 242 25.92 -9.04 -12.27
CA GLY A 242 26.80 -9.97 -11.56
C GLY A 242 28.02 -9.31 -10.88
N LYS A 243 28.18 -8.01 -10.99
CA LYS A 243 29.21 -7.27 -10.24
C LYS A 243 28.71 -6.94 -8.82
N GLN A 244 29.66 -6.60 -7.96
CA GLN A 244 29.38 -6.12 -6.61
C GLN A 244 28.49 -4.87 -6.67
N LYS A 245 27.39 -4.87 -5.96
CA LYS A 245 26.51 -3.71 -5.83
C LYS A 245 27.25 -2.60 -5.05
N PRO A 246 27.40 -1.38 -5.57
CA PRO A 246 28.03 -0.28 -4.84
C PRO A 246 27.33 0.00 -3.50
N LEU A 247 28.08 0.39 -2.47
CA LEU A 247 27.53 0.66 -1.15
C LEU A 247 26.45 1.74 -1.17
N ASP A 248 26.66 2.82 -1.91
CA ASP A 248 25.71 3.92 -2.07
C ASP A 248 24.39 3.46 -2.71
N PHE A 249 24.45 2.51 -3.66
CA PHE A 249 23.27 1.90 -4.27
C PHE A 249 22.59 0.89 -3.34
N ALA A 250 23.36 0.15 -2.54
CA ALA A 250 22.83 -0.86 -1.59
C ALA A 250 22.31 -0.25 -0.27
N SER A 251 22.60 1.02 0.01
CA SER A 251 22.40 1.64 1.32
C SER A 251 20.95 1.59 1.82
N GLU A 252 19.97 1.89 0.96
CA GLU A 252 18.56 1.86 1.37
C GLU A 252 18.08 0.42 1.62
N GLU A 253 18.49 -0.53 0.78
CA GLU A 253 18.20 -1.95 0.98
C GLU A 253 18.79 -2.46 2.30
N ILE A 254 20.02 -2.09 2.62
CA ILE A 254 20.69 -2.44 3.88
C ILE A 254 19.99 -1.82 5.07
N LYS A 255 19.59 -0.56 4.96
CA LYS A 255 18.85 0.15 6.00
C LYS A 255 17.54 -0.56 6.34
N GLU A 256 16.77 -0.97 5.34
CA GLU A 256 15.54 -1.73 5.54
C GLU A 256 15.81 -3.09 6.21
N ILE A 257 16.87 -3.80 5.80
CA ILE A 257 17.29 -5.05 6.44
C ILE A 257 17.63 -4.82 7.92
N LEU A 258 18.43 -3.80 8.23
CA LEU A 258 18.85 -3.49 9.60
C LEU A 258 17.67 -3.07 10.49
N ILE A 259 16.73 -2.27 9.96
CA ILE A 259 15.48 -1.95 10.66
C ILE A 259 14.70 -3.22 11.00
N ASN A 260 14.55 -4.13 10.04
CA ASN A 260 13.84 -5.38 10.26
C ASN A 260 14.56 -6.29 11.28
N LEU A 261 15.89 -6.36 11.24
CA LEU A 261 16.68 -7.10 12.23
C LEU A 261 16.50 -6.51 13.64
N LYS A 262 16.57 -5.19 13.79
CA LYS A 262 16.32 -4.50 15.06
C LYS A 262 14.91 -4.78 15.59
N ARG A 263 13.89 -4.78 14.71
CA ARG A 263 12.50 -5.11 15.08
C ARG A 263 12.37 -6.55 15.60
N VAL A 264 12.95 -7.51 14.90
CA VAL A 264 12.93 -8.93 15.31
C VAL A 264 13.62 -9.11 16.65
N GLU A 265 14.81 -8.54 16.83
CA GLU A 265 15.57 -8.60 18.08
C GLU A 265 14.80 -7.97 19.25
N PHE A 266 14.22 -6.78 19.05
CA PHE A 266 13.41 -6.11 20.03
C PHE A 266 12.20 -6.94 20.47
N ILE A 267 11.45 -7.51 19.52
CA ILE A 267 10.28 -8.34 19.83
C ILE A 267 10.69 -9.64 20.56
N ASN A 268 11.80 -10.24 20.17
CA ASN A 268 12.32 -11.44 20.87
C ASN A 268 12.68 -11.09 22.33
N LYS A 269 13.37 -9.98 22.55
CA LYS A 269 13.69 -9.51 23.90
C LYS A 269 12.43 -9.25 24.74
N VAL A 270 11.41 -8.61 24.15
CA VAL A 270 10.12 -8.42 24.84
C VAL A 270 9.48 -9.74 25.24
N LYS A 271 9.61 -10.79 24.40
CA LYS A 271 9.08 -12.14 24.73
C LYS A 271 9.88 -12.85 25.81
N GLU A 272 11.19 -12.63 25.87
CA GLU A 272 12.07 -13.19 26.91
C GLU A 272 11.84 -12.54 28.29
N ASP A 273 11.41 -11.28 28.31
CA ASP A 273 11.12 -10.50 29.52
C ASP A 273 9.73 -10.81 30.13
N LEU A 274 8.87 -11.64 29.45
CA LEU A 274 7.53 -12.04 29.90
C LEU A 274 7.56 -13.31 30.74
#